data_51a50dda51c7f11acdc3d3dc2ebe63c3
#
_entry.id   51a50dda51c7f11acdc3d3dc2ebe63c3
#
_cell.length_a   1.000
_cell.length_b   1.000
_cell.length_c   1.000
_cell.angle_alpha   90.00
_cell.angle_beta   90.00
_cell.angle_gamma   90.00
#
_symmetry.space_group_name_H-M   'P 1'
#
loop_
_entity.id
_entity.type
_entity.pdbx_description
1 polymer ?
#
loop_
_entity_poly.entity_id
_entity_poly.type
_entity_poly.pdbx_seq_one_letter_code
_entity_poly.pdbx_strand_id
1 'polypeptide(L)'
;MRKVLFTILLIITLFTQMKADNIFLKEFKTTNGAIPFDRITTNDYEPAIMQAIKEHEAEVLAIANQQEAPTFENTILALEYSGETLNRVLGVFYPMLSANADDSLIAVSTRISPIISAHSNFVSLNEQLWNRVNTVYKNFDESKYSHEDKRLLDKTYKNFVRSGAALEGAAREEYKKLTIQLTELTLKFEQNCLKDKARYEMWLKKEDLAGLPETAVEAAAAEAAQKGREGEYLITLYFPSYSPFMKYSSRRDLREKLYKMYNTQCTSGEFS
;
A
#
# COMPACT_ATOMS: atom_id res chain seq x y z
N MET A 1 -12.83 -13.29 45.09
CA MET A 1 -11.70 -12.43 44.69
C MET A 1 -10.53 -13.20 44.05
N ARG A 2 -9.99 -14.27 44.65
CA ARG A 2 -8.86 -15.05 44.08
C ARG A 2 -9.13 -15.64 42.68
N LYS A 3 -10.35 -16.15 42.40
CA LYS A 3 -10.70 -16.72 41.09
C LYS A 3 -10.82 -15.65 39.96
N VAL A 4 -11.32 -14.46 40.31
CA VAL A 4 -11.43 -13.34 39.35
C VAL A 4 -10.05 -12.78 38.99
N LEU A 5 -9.13 -12.72 39.98
CA LEU A 5 -7.75 -12.30 39.73
C LEU A 5 -6.99 -13.28 38.82
N PHE A 6 -7.24 -14.57 38.96
CA PHE A 6 -6.62 -15.62 38.13
C PHE A 6 -7.14 -15.57 36.69
N THR A 7 -8.44 -15.27 36.49
CA THR A 7 -9.05 -15.15 35.17
C THR A 7 -8.55 -13.90 34.45
N ILE A 8 -8.41 -12.77 35.15
CA ILE A 8 -7.86 -11.53 34.61
C ILE A 8 -6.37 -11.72 34.25
N LEU A 9 -5.60 -12.38 35.06
CA LEU A 9 -4.18 -12.66 34.78
C LEU A 9 -4.02 -13.60 33.59
N LEU A 10 -4.91 -14.60 33.43
CA LEU A 10 -4.91 -15.52 32.27
C LEU A 10 -5.29 -14.81 30.96
N ILE A 11 -6.24 -13.87 31.02
CA ILE A 11 -6.65 -13.06 29.86
C ILE A 11 -5.51 -12.11 29.45
N ILE A 12 -4.82 -11.48 30.42
CA ILE A 12 -3.68 -10.60 30.12
C ILE A 12 -2.50 -11.39 29.52
N THR A 13 -2.24 -12.62 29.99
CA THR A 13 -1.20 -13.48 29.43
C THR A 13 -1.55 -14.01 28.05
N LEU A 14 -2.82 -14.29 27.74
CA LEU A 14 -3.28 -14.64 26.39
C LEU A 14 -3.14 -13.47 25.41
N PHE A 15 -3.47 -12.25 25.81
CA PHE A 15 -3.28 -11.05 24.97
C PHE A 15 -1.80 -10.72 24.74
N THR A 16 -0.91 -10.99 25.70
CA THR A 16 0.53 -10.81 25.52
C THR A 16 1.16 -11.91 24.68
N GLN A 17 0.67 -13.14 24.71
CA GLN A 17 1.13 -14.22 23.82
C GLN A 17 0.67 -14.03 22.37
N MET A 18 -0.54 -13.52 22.13
CA MET A 18 -0.99 -13.20 20.75
C MET A 18 -0.15 -12.08 20.09
N LYS A 19 0.45 -11.18 20.87
CA LYS A 19 1.37 -10.14 20.36
C LYS A 19 2.77 -10.67 20.00
N ALA A 20 3.21 -11.76 20.64
CA ALA A 20 4.58 -12.25 20.50
C ALA A 20 4.84 -13.11 19.25
N ASP A 21 3.80 -13.58 18.57
CA ASP A 21 3.90 -14.54 17.47
C ASP A 21 3.48 -14.02 16.07
N ASN A 22 3.19 -12.72 15.94
CA ASN A 22 2.88 -12.19 14.60
C ASN A 22 4.13 -12.24 13.72
N ILE A 23 3.98 -12.90 12.58
CA ILE A 23 5.08 -13.23 11.64
C ILE A 23 5.83 -12.00 11.14
N PHE A 24 5.16 -10.85 11.04
CA PHE A 24 5.73 -9.61 10.55
C PHE A 24 6.61 -8.87 11.58
N LEU A 25 6.45 -9.15 12.86
CA LEU A 25 7.19 -8.46 13.92
C LEU A 25 8.64 -8.95 14.10
N LYS A 26 9.04 -9.94 13.31
CA LYS A 26 10.40 -10.50 13.28
C LYS A 26 10.85 -10.64 11.84
N GLU A 27 12.16 -10.68 11.62
CA GLU A 27 12.71 -11.05 10.33
C GLU A 27 12.24 -12.42 9.86
N PHE A 28 12.00 -12.56 8.57
CA PHE A 28 11.62 -13.85 8.00
C PHE A 28 12.82 -14.80 8.00
N LYS A 29 12.76 -15.83 8.86
CA LYS A 29 13.78 -16.91 8.94
C LYS A 29 13.55 -17.96 7.86
N THR A 30 13.52 -17.55 6.63
CA THR A 30 13.34 -18.37 5.43
C THR A 30 14.61 -18.32 4.57
N THR A 31 14.73 -19.19 3.60
CA THR A 31 15.86 -19.16 2.66
C THR A 31 15.88 -17.79 1.95
N ASN A 32 16.99 -17.08 2.03
CA ASN A 32 17.20 -15.74 1.46
C ASN A 32 16.20 -14.68 1.93
N GLY A 33 15.59 -14.85 3.11
CA GLY A 33 14.59 -13.89 3.62
C GLY A 33 13.28 -13.85 2.82
N ALA A 34 12.99 -14.90 2.03
CA ALA A 34 11.77 -14.96 1.22
C ALA A 34 10.50 -14.82 2.09
N ILE A 35 9.50 -14.12 1.56
CA ILE A 35 8.24 -13.89 2.29
C ILE A 35 7.49 -15.23 2.42
N PRO A 36 7.16 -15.68 3.63
CA PRO A 36 6.47 -16.97 3.87
C PRO A 36 4.95 -16.82 3.67
N PHE A 37 4.50 -16.64 2.44
CA PHE A 37 3.08 -16.43 2.11
C PHE A 37 2.15 -17.56 2.58
N ASP A 38 2.66 -18.78 2.72
CA ASP A 38 1.95 -19.95 3.22
C ASP A 38 1.55 -19.85 4.70
N ARG A 39 2.15 -18.91 5.45
CA ARG A 39 1.93 -18.69 6.88
C ARG A 39 1.31 -17.34 7.20
N ILE A 40 1.12 -16.47 6.21
CA ILE A 40 0.54 -15.15 6.39
C ILE A 40 -0.97 -15.24 6.14
N THR A 41 -1.74 -14.66 7.04
CA THR A 41 -3.20 -14.53 6.92
C THR A 41 -3.61 -13.05 6.95
N THR A 42 -4.82 -12.75 6.47
CA THR A 42 -5.37 -11.39 6.52
C THR A 42 -5.39 -10.81 7.94
N ASN A 43 -5.57 -11.66 8.95
CA ASN A 43 -5.62 -11.24 10.36
C ASN A 43 -4.26 -10.80 10.93
N ASP A 44 -3.16 -11.11 10.25
CA ASP A 44 -1.82 -10.75 10.71
C ASP A 44 -1.46 -9.29 10.40
N TYR A 45 -2.06 -8.70 9.35
CA TYR A 45 -1.67 -7.37 8.87
C TYR A 45 -2.00 -6.24 9.84
N GLU A 46 -3.27 -6.08 10.24
CA GLU A 46 -3.70 -4.94 11.05
C GLU A 46 -2.98 -4.87 12.41
N PRO A 47 -2.86 -5.95 13.21
CA PRO A 47 -2.11 -5.91 14.46
C PRO A 47 -0.62 -5.60 14.26
N ALA A 48 0.00 -6.14 13.19
CA ALA A 48 1.40 -5.89 12.89
C ALA A 48 1.63 -4.43 12.48
N ILE A 49 0.78 -3.85 11.61
CA ILE A 49 0.86 -2.45 11.20
C ILE A 49 0.72 -1.53 12.40
N MET A 50 -0.27 -1.77 13.28
CA MET A 50 -0.48 -0.96 14.48
C MET A 50 0.72 -0.99 15.43
N GLN A 51 1.32 -2.17 15.64
CA GLN A 51 2.51 -2.30 16.47
C GLN A 51 3.73 -1.63 15.80
N ALA A 52 3.93 -1.84 14.51
CA ALA A 52 5.03 -1.27 13.75
C ALA A 52 4.96 0.27 13.66
N ILE A 53 3.77 0.84 13.55
CA ILE A 53 3.57 2.30 13.65
C ILE A 53 4.03 2.80 15.01
N LYS A 54 3.63 2.15 16.09
CA LYS A 54 4.02 2.54 17.44
C LYS A 54 5.54 2.46 17.66
N GLU A 55 6.19 1.44 17.10
CA GLU A 55 7.65 1.29 17.16
C GLU A 55 8.33 2.43 16.38
N HIS A 56 7.89 2.67 15.14
CA HIS A 56 8.44 3.74 14.32
C HIS A 56 8.23 5.14 14.92
N GLU A 57 7.06 5.41 15.54
CA GLU A 57 6.83 6.66 16.26
C GLU A 57 7.83 6.86 17.41
N ALA A 58 8.14 5.79 18.14
CA ALA A 58 9.14 5.85 19.21
C ALA A 58 10.56 6.13 18.66
N GLU A 59 10.94 5.49 17.54
CA GLU A 59 12.22 5.72 16.86
C GLU A 59 12.32 7.17 16.35
N VAL A 60 11.28 7.69 15.71
CA VAL A 60 11.19 9.07 15.23
C VAL A 60 11.32 10.07 16.38
N LEU A 61 10.64 9.84 17.50
CA LEU A 61 10.75 10.68 18.69
C LEU A 61 12.15 10.61 19.31
N ALA A 62 12.79 9.45 19.31
CA ALA A 62 14.16 9.31 19.79
C ALA A 62 15.14 10.13 18.92
N ILE A 63 14.97 10.13 17.60
CA ILE A 63 15.74 10.97 16.68
C ILE A 63 15.44 12.47 16.92
N ALA A 64 14.16 12.83 16.98
CA ALA A 64 13.73 14.22 17.07
C ALA A 64 14.17 14.91 18.37
N ASN A 65 14.16 14.17 19.49
CA ASN A 65 14.40 14.71 20.84
C ASN A 65 15.86 14.56 21.30
N GLN A 66 16.78 14.12 20.46
CA GLN A 66 18.21 14.03 20.83
C GLN A 66 18.75 15.39 21.27
N GLN A 67 19.57 15.36 22.32
CA GLN A 67 20.26 16.55 22.84
C GLN A 67 21.52 16.89 22.04
N GLU A 68 22.06 15.92 21.32
CA GLU A 68 23.22 16.11 20.45
C GLU A 68 22.90 16.97 19.23
N ALA A 69 23.91 17.75 18.79
CA ALA A 69 23.74 18.54 17.58
C ALA A 69 23.40 17.65 16.37
N PRO A 70 22.48 18.12 15.49
CA PRO A 70 22.10 17.35 14.31
C PRO A 70 23.29 17.12 13.36
N THR A 71 23.53 15.85 13.02
CA THR A 71 24.48 15.41 11.99
C THR A 71 23.78 14.56 10.94
N PHE A 72 24.45 14.29 9.83
CA PHE A 72 23.94 13.39 8.82
C PHE A 72 23.63 12.00 9.41
N GLU A 73 24.56 11.47 10.22
CA GLU A 73 24.45 10.13 10.81
C GLU A 73 23.31 10.02 11.84
N ASN A 74 23.25 10.97 12.79
CA ASN A 74 22.29 10.90 13.89
C ASN A 74 20.89 11.43 13.53
N THR A 75 20.70 11.92 12.30
CA THR A 75 19.43 12.49 11.85
C THR A 75 19.00 11.86 10.54
N ILE A 76 19.75 12.02 9.45
CA ILE A 76 19.33 11.57 8.11
C ILE A 76 19.47 10.06 8.00
N LEU A 77 20.61 9.51 8.35
CA LEU A 77 20.87 8.08 8.26
C LEU A 77 20.05 7.31 9.32
N ALA A 78 19.93 7.86 10.53
CA ALA A 78 19.07 7.29 11.57
C ALA A 78 17.59 7.23 11.12
N LEU A 79 17.10 8.25 10.41
CA LEU A 79 15.74 8.26 9.86
C LEU A 79 15.58 7.27 8.72
N GLU A 80 16.58 7.11 7.84
CA GLU A 80 16.56 6.13 6.74
C GLU A 80 16.44 4.70 7.25
N TYR A 81 17.08 4.37 8.37
CA TYR A 81 17.00 3.04 9.00
C TYR A 81 15.83 2.86 9.94
N SER A 82 15.06 3.90 10.22
CA SER A 82 13.86 3.78 11.08
C SER A 82 12.68 3.13 10.35
N GLY A 83 11.76 2.56 11.12
CA GLY A 83 10.52 1.98 10.58
C GLY A 83 10.70 0.67 9.83
N GLU A 84 11.77 -0.10 10.06
CA GLU A 84 12.04 -1.35 9.35
C GLU A 84 10.88 -2.35 9.46
N THR A 85 10.29 -2.52 10.64
CA THR A 85 9.13 -3.40 10.84
C THR A 85 7.93 -2.91 10.02
N LEU A 86 7.67 -1.61 10.00
CA LEU A 86 6.57 -1.03 9.24
C LEU A 86 6.78 -1.22 7.73
N ASN A 87 7.99 -0.97 7.24
CA ASN A 87 8.36 -1.17 5.85
C ASN A 87 8.21 -2.65 5.44
N ARG A 88 8.58 -3.59 6.30
CA ARG A 88 8.41 -5.03 6.08
C ARG A 88 6.94 -5.42 5.92
N VAL A 89 6.08 -4.96 6.82
CA VAL A 89 4.64 -5.27 6.76
C VAL A 89 3.99 -4.64 5.53
N LEU A 90 4.20 -3.35 5.32
CA LEU A 90 3.59 -2.61 4.20
C LEU A 90 4.12 -3.08 2.84
N GLY A 91 5.40 -3.49 2.78
CA GLY A 91 6.01 -4.08 1.59
C GLY A 91 5.41 -5.43 1.16
N VAL A 92 4.69 -6.12 2.06
CA VAL A 92 3.88 -7.30 1.72
C VAL A 92 2.42 -6.93 1.52
N PHE A 93 1.87 -6.08 2.37
CA PHE A 93 0.45 -5.72 2.39
C PHE A 93 -0.01 -5.08 1.06
N TYR A 94 0.67 -4.04 0.59
CA TYR A 94 0.25 -3.32 -0.61
C TYR A 94 0.35 -4.14 -1.91
N PRO A 95 1.41 -4.93 -2.16
CA PRO A 95 1.42 -5.86 -3.28
C PRO A 95 0.29 -6.89 -3.23
N MET A 96 -0.01 -7.46 -2.05
CA MET A 96 -1.13 -8.39 -1.90
C MET A 96 -2.47 -7.70 -2.15
N LEU A 97 -2.67 -6.49 -1.64
CA LEU A 97 -3.87 -5.68 -1.89
C LEU A 97 -4.07 -5.40 -3.38
N SER A 98 -2.97 -5.16 -4.13
CA SER A 98 -3.05 -4.87 -5.57
C SER A 98 -3.25 -6.11 -6.43
N ALA A 99 -2.68 -7.25 -6.04
CA ALA A 99 -2.61 -8.44 -6.90
C ALA A 99 -3.65 -9.51 -6.53
N ASN A 100 -4.02 -9.64 -5.26
CA ASN A 100 -4.84 -10.75 -4.75
C ASN A 100 -5.72 -10.33 -3.56
N ALA A 101 -6.37 -9.18 -3.63
CA ALA A 101 -7.27 -8.72 -2.57
C ALA A 101 -8.59 -9.48 -2.61
N ASP A 102 -8.98 -10.03 -1.46
CA ASP A 102 -10.35 -10.42 -1.16
C ASP A 102 -11.06 -9.32 -0.35
N ASP A 103 -12.36 -9.48 -0.11
CA ASP A 103 -13.16 -8.52 0.65
C ASP A 103 -12.61 -8.28 2.07
N SER A 104 -11.98 -9.28 2.67
CA SER A 104 -11.41 -9.18 4.02
C SER A 104 -10.15 -8.30 4.03
N LEU A 105 -9.27 -8.45 3.04
CA LEU A 105 -8.08 -7.61 2.89
C LEU A 105 -8.45 -6.17 2.51
N ILE A 106 -9.48 -5.97 1.68
CA ILE A 106 -10.05 -4.66 1.36
C ILE A 106 -10.61 -3.99 2.63
N ALA A 107 -11.30 -4.73 3.48
CA ALA A 107 -11.81 -4.20 4.75
C ALA A 107 -10.68 -3.79 5.70
N VAL A 108 -9.58 -4.56 5.77
CA VAL A 108 -8.37 -4.17 6.51
C VAL A 108 -7.81 -2.87 5.94
N SER A 109 -7.63 -2.76 4.62
CA SER A 109 -7.08 -1.56 3.97
C SER A 109 -7.90 -0.31 4.30
N THR A 110 -9.22 -0.43 4.31
CA THR A 110 -10.13 0.67 4.66
C THR A 110 -9.92 1.18 6.10
N ARG A 111 -9.70 0.26 7.05
CA ARG A 111 -9.48 0.62 8.45
C ARG A 111 -8.10 1.23 8.71
N ILE A 112 -7.06 0.70 8.08
CA ILE A 112 -5.67 1.13 8.35
C ILE A 112 -5.24 2.36 7.56
N SER A 113 -5.84 2.65 6.39
CA SER A 113 -5.42 3.76 5.53
C SER A 113 -5.41 5.12 6.24
N PRO A 114 -6.45 5.53 6.98
CA PRO A 114 -6.42 6.80 7.72
C PRO A 114 -5.36 6.78 8.83
N ILE A 115 -5.08 5.64 9.44
CA ILE A 115 -4.06 5.49 10.50
C ILE A 115 -2.66 5.67 9.90
N ILE A 116 -2.39 5.04 8.76
CA ILE A 116 -1.11 5.19 8.04
C ILE A 116 -0.93 6.65 7.58
N SER A 117 -1.99 7.30 7.09
CA SER A 117 -1.94 8.71 6.71
C SER A 117 -1.66 9.62 7.90
N ALA A 118 -2.29 9.38 9.05
CA ALA A 118 -2.02 10.10 10.29
C ALA A 118 -0.57 9.91 10.76
N HIS A 119 -0.05 8.67 10.69
CA HIS A 119 1.34 8.37 11.00
C HIS A 119 2.32 9.07 10.05
N SER A 120 2.04 9.09 8.74
CA SER A 120 2.85 9.83 7.76
C SER A 120 2.91 11.34 8.10
N ASN A 121 1.78 11.92 8.50
CA ASN A 121 1.72 13.31 8.98
C ASN A 121 2.48 13.49 10.31
N PHE A 122 2.42 12.52 11.23
CA PHE A 122 3.18 12.54 12.48
C PHE A 122 4.69 12.66 12.22
N VAL A 123 5.22 11.90 11.25
CA VAL A 123 6.64 11.93 10.88
C VAL A 123 6.96 13.23 10.14
N SER A 124 6.25 13.50 9.03
CA SER A 124 6.59 14.57 8.10
C SER A 124 6.34 15.98 8.64
N LEU A 125 5.42 16.13 9.59
CA LEU A 125 5.08 17.40 10.22
C LEU A 125 5.64 17.53 11.64
N ASN A 126 6.53 16.61 12.07
CA ASN A 126 7.21 16.72 13.36
C ASN A 126 8.20 17.90 13.33
N GLU A 127 7.94 18.88 14.16
CA GLU A 127 8.71 20.14 14.16
C GLU A 127 10.14 19.96 14.61
N GLN A 128 10.40 19.16 15.66
CA GLN A 128 11.74 18.88 16.16
C GLN A 128 12.56 18.12 15.10
N LEU A 129 11.94 17.09 14.49
CA LEU A 129 12.59 16.34 13.40
C LEU A 129 12.88 17.23 12.20
N TRP A 130 11.92 18.05 11.78
CA TRP A 130 12.12 19.01 10.70
C TRP A 130 13.27 19.98 10.99
N ASN A 131 13.35 20.52 12.20
CA ASN A 131 14.43 21.41 12.59
C ASN A 131 15.81 20.73 12.51
N ARG A 132 15.90 19.45 12.88
CA ARG A 132 17.12 18.66 12.75
C ARG A 132 17.48 18.46 11.28
N VAL A 133 16.54 17.98 10.45
CA VAL A 133 16.75 17.77 8.99
C VAL A 133 17.18 19.08 8.31
N ASN A 134 16.51 20.18 8.58
CA ASN A 134 16.83 21.50 8.02
C ASN A 134 18.21 22.00 8.48
N THR A 135 18.58 21.74 9.73
CA THR A 135 19.90 22.10 10.26
C THR A 135 21.01 21.30 9.57
N VAL A 136 20.84 19.99 9.40
CA VAL A 136 21.79 19.15 8.65
C VAL A 136 21.91 19.65 7.23
N TYR A 137 20.80 19.89 6.53
CA TYR A 137 20.80 20.35 5.14
C TYR A 137 21.56 21.68 4.95
N LYS A 138 21.35 22.63 5.84
CA LYS A 138 22.01 23.96 5.77
C LYS A 138 23.51 23.94 6.08
N ASN A 139 23.94 22.99 6.92
CA ASN A 139 25.34 22.93 7.40
C ASN A 139 26.12 21.75 6.78
N PHE A 140 25.60 21.14 5.73
CA PHE A 140 26.20 19.95 5.13
C PHE A 140 27.45 20.28 4.34
N ASP A 141 28.58 19.66 4.71
CA ASP A 141 29.84 19.78 4.01
C ASP A 141 29.94 18.66 2.93
N GLU A 142 29.57 19.01 1.71
CA GLU A 142 29.54 18.06 0.59
C GLU A 142 30.88 17.35 0.33
N SER A 143 31.99 17.91 0.78
CA SER A 143 33.33 17.32 0.54
C SER A 143 33.57 16.03 1.33
N LYS A 144 32.77 15.79 2.40
CA LYS A 144 32.96 14.69 3.35
C LYS A 144 32.09 13.46 3.04
N TYR A 145 31.16 13.56 2.08
CA TYR A 145 30.11 12.57 1.88
C TYR A 145 30.09 12.05 0.45
N SER A 146 29.58 10.81 0.29
CA SER A 146 29.43 10.17 -1.00
C SER A 146 28.32 10.83 -1.85
N HIS A 147 28.22 10.45 -3.12
CA HIS A 147 27.13 10.91 -3.98
C HIS A 147 25.75 10.42 -3.47
N GLU A 148 25.71 9.22 -2.95
CA GLU A 148 24.51 8.59 -2.38
C GLU A 148 24.05 9.35 -1.12
N ASP A 149 24.96 9.73 -0.22
CA ASP A 149 24.64 10.48 0.99
C ASP A 149 24.05 11.86 0.66
N LYS A 150 24.68 12.57 -0.29
CA LYS A 150 24.16 13.85 -0.80
C LYS A 150 22.77 13.72 -1.37
N ARG A 151 22.53 12.67 -2.15
CA ARG A 151 21.22 12.39 -2.74
C ARG A 151 20.19 12.02 -1.68
N LEU A 152 20.57 11.22 -0.67
CA LEU A 152 19.70 10.88 0.45
C LEU A 152 19.26 12.14 1.20
N LEU A 153 20.21 12.99 1.58
CA LEU A 153 19.92 14.27 2.25
C LEU A 153 19.00 15.17 1.43
N ASP A 154 19.30 15.37 0.14
CA ASP A 154 18.51 16.22 -0.75
C ASP A 154 17.07 15.72 -0.89
N LYS A 155 16.91 14.41 -1.07
CA LYS A 155 15.57 13.79 -1.14
C LYS A 155 14.81 13.89 0.18
N THR A 156 15.46 13.60 1.29
CA THR A 156 14.86 13.70 2.63
C THR A 156 14.39 15.12 2.90
N TYR A 157 15.25 16.11 2.70
CA TYR A 157 14.89 17.53 2.86
C TYR A 157 13.69 17.93 1.97
N LYS A 158 13.76 17.62 0.66
CA LYS A 158 12.69 17.95 -0.29
C LYS A 158 11.38 17.24 0.04
N ASN A 159 11.42 16.01 0.55
CA ASN A 159 10.24 15.30 0.99
C ASN A 159 9.57 16.00 2.17
N PHE A 160 10.32 16.41 3.19
CA PHE A 160 9.80 17.19 4.31
C PHE A 160 9.16 18.50 3.85
N VAL A 161 9.83 19.26 2.99
CA VAL A 161 9.30 20.54 2.45
C VAL A 161 7.97 20.29 1.69
N ARG A 162 7.95 19.30 0.79
CA ARG A 162 6.75 18.97 -0.01
C ARG A 162 5.61 18.41 0.84
N SER A 163 5.94 17.74 1.92
CA SER A 163 4.95 17.23 2.89
C SER A 163 4.48 18.30 3.89
N GLY A 164 4.83 19.56 3.67
CA GLY A 164 4.30 20.66 4.47
C GLY A 164 5.02 20.90 5.79
N ALA A 165 6.23 20.36 6.00
CA ALA A 165 7.00 20.56 7.23
C ALA A 165 7.26 22.03 7.56
N ALA A 166 7.40 22.87 6.54
CA ALA A 166 7.56 24.31 6.68
C ALA A 166 6.25 25.08 6.90
N LEU A 167 5.10 24.42 6.89
CA LEU A 167 3.80 25.04 7.16
C LEU A 167 3.61 25.24 8.67
N GLU A 168 2.99 26.36 9.02
CA GLU A 168 2.73 26.76 10.40
C GLU A 168 1.23 27.03 10.65
N GLY A 169 0.82 26.97 11.92
CA GLY A 169 -0.52 27.37 12.36
C GLY A 169 -1.66 26.70 11.60
N ALA A 170 -2.63 27.50 11.16
CA ALA A 170 -3.83 26.99 10.48
C ALA A 170 -3.53 26.26 9.17
N ALA A 171 -2.52 26.67 8.42
CA ALA A 171 -2.13 26.02 7.17
C ALA A 171 -1.64 24.57 7.39
N ARG A 172 -0.92 24.30 8.49
CA ARG A 172 -0.48 22.96 8.87
C ARG A 172 -1.66 22.06 9.23
N GLU A 173 -2.62 22.56 10.01
CA GLU A 173 -3.79 21.79 10.40
C GLU A 173 -4.72 21.50 9.19
N GLU A 174 -4.85 22.45 8.29
CA GLU A 174 -5.59 22.23 7.04
C GLU A 174 -4.90 21.18 6.14
N TYR A 175 -3.58 21.25 6.01
CA TYR A 175 -2.80 20.26 5.27
C TYR A 175 -3.02 18.84 5.82
N LYS A 176 -2.99 18.64 7.16
CA LYS A 176 -3.27 17.35 7.80
C LYS A 176 -4.65 16.80 7.41
N LYS A 177 -5.69 17.64 7.46
CA LYS A 177 -7.05 17.25 7.08
C LYS A 177 -7.12 16.85 5.61
N LEU A 178 -6.55 17.66 4.73
CA LEU A 178 -6.58 17.42 3.29
C LEU A 178 -5.82 16.13 2.91
N THR A 179 -4.70 15.82 3.55
CA THR A 179 -3.94 14.58 3.28
C THR A 179 -4.72 13.33 3.71
N ILE A 180 -5.43 13.36 4.84
CA ILE A 180 -6.29 12.26 5.28
C ILE A 180 -7.44 12.06 4.28
N GLN A 181 -8.15 13.14 3.92
CA GLN A 181 -9.26 13.08 2.96
C GLN A 181 -8.79 12.59 1.59
N LEU A 182 -7.64 13.03 1.12
CA LEU A 182 -7.05 12.57 -0.14
C LEU A 182 -6.79 11.06 -0.10
N THR A 183 -6.24 10.55 1.00
CA THR A 183 -5.97 9.11 1.18
C THR A 183 -7.26 8.29 1.11
N GLU A 184 -8.32 8.74 1.79
CA GLU A 184 -9.64 8.08 1.77
C GLU A 184 -10.26 8.08 0.37
N LEU A 185 -10.20 9.23 -0.33
CA LEU A 185 -10.75 9.37 -1.69
C LEU A 185 -9.98 8.53 -2.70
N THR A 186 -8.64 8.47 -2.59
CA THR A 186 -7.79 7.63 -3.45
C THR A 186 -8.15 6.15 -3.27
N LEU A 187 -8.25 5.69 -2.02
CA LEU A 187 -8.63 4.31 -1.73
C LEU A 187 -10.02 3.98 -2.30
N LYS A 188 -11.00 4.88 -2.10
CA LYS A 188 -12.36 4.70 -2.62
C LYS A 188 -12.36 4.63 -4.16
N PHE A 189 -11.59 5.49 -4.81
CA PHE A 189 -11.46 5.47 -6.27
C PHE A 189 -10.86 4.17 -6.77
N GLU A 190 -9.77 3.68 -6.15
CA GLU A 190 -9.16 2.40 -6.49
C GLU A 190 -10.13 1.22 -6.33
N GLN A 191 -10.87 1.18 -5.22
CA GLN A 191 -11.90 0.17 -4.99
C GLN A 191 -13.03 0.24 -6.04
N ASN A 192 -13.45 1.44 -6.42
CA ASN A 192 -14.45 1.64 -7.46
C ASN A 192 -13.94 1.13 -8.81
N CYS A 193 -12.67 1.41 -9.16
CA CYS A 193 -12.05 0.91 -10.39
C CYS A 193 -12.01 -0.62 -10.43
N LEU A 194 -11.68 -1.27 -9.31
CA LEU A 194 -11.68 -2.73 -9.22
C LEU A 194 -13.08 -3.32 -9.42
N LYS A 195 -14.11 -2.74 -8.77
CA LYS A 195 -15.50 -3.19 -8.89
C LYS A 195 -16.05 -2.95 -10.30
N ASP A 196 -15.82 -1.77 -10.87
CA ASP A 196 -16.28 -1.43 -12.23
C ASP A 196 -15.63 -2.35 -13.28
N LYS A 197 -14.33 -2.65 -13.10
CA LYS A 197 -13.61 -3.59 -13.94
C LYS A 197 -14.15 -5.01 -13.84
N ALA A 198 -14.46 -5.47 -12.62
CA ALA A 198 -14.92 -6.84 -12.36
C ALA A 198 -16.33 -7.11 -12.91
N ARG A 199 -17.20 -6.08 -13.00
CA ARG A 199 -18.56 -6.26 -13.54
C ARG A 199 -18.63 -6.26 -15.07
N TYR A 200 -17.53 -5.88 -15.77
CA TYR A 200 -17.55 -5.82 -17.22
C TYR A 200 -17.33 -7.19 -17.83
N GLU A 201 -18.31 -7.62 -18.62
CA GLU A 201 -18.32 -8.89 -19.32
C GLU A 201 -18.71 -8.68 -20.80
N MET A 202 -17.81 -9.02 -21.72
CA MET A 202 -18.10 -9.03 -23.16
C MET A 202 -18.22 -10.47 -23.61
N TRP A 203 -19.46 -10.92 -23.76
CA TRP A 203 -19.80 -12.26 -24.22
C TRP A 203 -19.70 -12.35 -25.73
N LEU A 204 -18.97 -13.34 -26.24
CA LEU A 204 -18.68 -13.56 -27.63
C LEU A 204 -19.07 -14.96 -28.07
N LYS A 205 -19.31 -15.09 -29.37
CA LYS A 205 -19.51 -16.37 -30.04
C LYS A 205 -18.25 -16.73 -30.84
N LYS A 206 -18.21 -17.94 -31.37
CA LYS A 206 -17.05 -18.47 -32.14
C LYS A 206 -16.68 -17.58 -33.34
N GLU A 207 -17.67 -17.02 -34.03
CA GLU A 207 -17.50 -16.13 -35.17
C GLU A 207 -16.83 -14.77 -34.83
N ASP A 208 -16.83 -14.39 -33.56
CA ASP A 208 -16.24 -13.13 -33.09
C ASP A 208 -14.73 -13.26 -32.75
N LEU A 209 -14.18 -14.46 -32.79
CA LEU A 209 -12.83 -14.74 -32.31
C LEU A 209 -11.74 -14.60 -33.39
N ALA A 210 -12.11 -14.20 -34.59
CA ALA A 210 -11.16 -14.10 -35.73
C ALA A 210 -9.94 -13.26 -35.36
N GLY A 211 -8.75 -13.84 -35.63
CA GLY A 211 -7.44 -13.22 -35.37
C GLY A 211 -6.85 -13.50 -33.98
N LEU A 212 -7.64 -14.02 -33.03
CA LEU A 212 -7.11 -14.33 -31.69
C LEU A 212 -6.20 -15.56 -31.71
N PRO A 213 -5.09 -15.54 -30.93
CA PRO A 213 -4.29 -16.73 -30.69
C PRO A 213 -5.10 -17.82 -29.94
N GLU A 214 -4.78 -19.08 -30.18
CA GLU A 214 -5.45 -20.24 -29.56
C GLU A 214 -5.49 -20.14 -28.03
N THR A 215 -4.37 -19.76 -27.39
CA THR A 215 -4.28 -19.57 -25.95
C THR A 215 -5.23 -18.51 -25.41
N ALA A 216 -5.49 -17.44 -26.16
CA ALA A 216 -6.46 -16.42 -25.76
C ALA A 216 -7.91 -16.90 -25.94
N VAL A 217 -8.16 -17.74 -26.94
CA VAL A 217 -9.47 -18.38 -27.18
C VAL A 217 -9.77 -19.36 -26.05
N GLU A 218 -8.81 -20.23 -25.69
CA GLU A 218 -8.93 -21.19 -24.58
C GLU A 218 -9.18 -20.49 -23.25
N ALA A 219 -8.45 -19.41 -22.95
CA ALA A 219 -8.65 -18.61 -21.74
C ALA A 219 -10.05 -18.01 -21.70
N ALA A 220 -10.54 -17.43 -22.80
CA ALA A 220 -11.88 -16.87 -22.89
C ALA A 220 -12.98 -17.92 -22.75
N ALA A 221 -12.76 -19.14 -23.25
CA ALA A 221 -13.67 -20.28 -23.10
C ALA A 221 -13.71 -20.74 -21.63
N ALA A 222 -12.54 -20.85 -20.97
CA ALA A 222 -12.43 -21.23 -19.57
C ALA A 222 -13.13 -20.23 -18.63
N GLU A 223 -12.96 -18.93 -18.87
CA GLU A 223 -13.70 -17.87 -18.14
C GLU A 223 -15.22 -18.00 -18.32
N ALA A 224 -15.69 -18.25 -19.54
CA ALA A 224 -17.10 -18.46 -19.81
C ALA A 224 -17.67 -19.70 -19.11
N ALA A 225 -16.92 -20.82 -19.12
CA ALA A 225 -17.30 -22.06 -18.44
C ALA A 225 -17.40 -21.87 -16.92
N GLN A 226 -16.48 -21.11 -16.29
CA GLN A 226 -16.56 -20.77 -14.85
C GLN A 226 -17.84 -20.00 -14.50
N LYS A 227 -18.40 -19.26 -15.46
CA LYS A 227 -19.67 -18.55 -15.33
C LYS A 227 -20.90 -19.40 -15.73
N GLY A 228 -20.71 -20.71 -16.02
CA GLY A 228 -21.76 -21.65 -16.40
C GLY A 228 -22.27 -21.47 -17.85
N ARG A 229 -21.49 -20.83 -18.73
CA ARG A 229 -21.84 -20.59 -20.14
C ARG A 229 -20.86 -21.31 -21.08
N GLU A 230 -20.85 -22.63 -21.02
CA GLU A 230 -20.07 -23.48 -21.92
C GLU A 230 -20.43 -23.23 -23.39
N GLY A 231 -19.41 -23.19 -24.25
CA GLY A 231 -19.58 -22.92 -25.69
C GLY A 231 -19.63 -21.44 -26.08
N GLU A 232 -19.61 -20.53 -25.09
CA GLU A 232 -19.42 -19.09 -25.29
C GLU A 232 -17.99 -18.68 -24.88
N TYR A 233 -17.64 -17.43 -25.09
CA TYR A 233 -16.33 -16.88 -24.78
C TYR A 233 -16.47 -15.55 -24.05
N LEU A 234 -15.77 -15.39 -22.93
CA LEU A 234 -15.83 -14.19 -22.11
C LEU A 234 -14.55 -13.38 -22.23
N ILE A 235 -14.67 -12.14 -22.64
CA ILE A 235 -13.58 -11.15 -22.59
C ILE A 235 -13.88 -10.14 -21.49
N THR A 236 -12.88 -9.89 -20.65
CA THR A 236 -12.95 -8.99 -19.50
C THR A 236 -11.96 -7.82 -19.64
N LEU A 237 -12.00 -6.87 -18.71
CA LEU A 237 -11.05 -5.74 -18.68
C LEU A 237 -9.73 -6.08 -17.97
N TYR A 238 -9.55 -7.32 -17.49
CA TYR A 238 -8.26 -7.74 -16.94
C TYR A 238 -7.21 -7.88 -18.03
N PHE A 239 -5.98 -7.49 -17.73
CA PHE A 239 -4.90 -7.39 -18.70
C PHE A 239 -4.69 -8.65 -19.55
N PRO A 240 -4.71 -9.88 -18.98
CA PRO A 240 -4.54 -11.11 -19.74
C PRO A 240 -5.64 -11.37 -20.78
N SER A 241 -6.85 -10.83 -20.56
CA SER A 241 -7.99 -10.91 -21.49
C SER A 241 -8.00 -9.73 -22.46
N TYR A 242 -7.83 -8.50 -21.94
CA TYR A 242 -7.86 -7.27 -22.68
C TYR A 242 -6.74 -7.16 -23.74
N SER A 243 -5.51 -7.38 -23.33
CA SER A 243 -4.32 -7.13 -24.18
C SER A 243 -4.27 -8.01 -25.42
N PRO A 244 -4.46 -9.35 -25.37
CA PRO A 244 -4.51 -10.18 -26.56
C PRO A 244 -5.66 -9.82 -27.49
N PHE A 245 -6.84 -9.51 -26.92
CA PHE A 245 -7.99 -9.10 -27.74
C PHE A 245 -7.74 -7.82 -28.51
N MET A 246 -7.21 -6.79 -27.85
CA MET A 246 -6.88 -5.52 -28.49
C MET A 246 -5.79 -5.67 -29.55
N LYS A 247 -4.83 -6.56 -29.34
CA LYS A 247 -3.69 -6.75 -30.24
C LYS A 247 -4.01 -7.59 -31.47
N TYR A 248 -4.83 -8.62 -31.32
CA TYR A 248 -4.97 -9.67 -32.34
C TYR A 248 -6.37 -9.78 -32.95
N SER A 249 -7.44 -9.42 -32.25
CA SER A 249 -8.80 -9.56 -32.81
C SER A 249 -8.96 -8.80 -34.11
N SER A 250 -9.52 -9.46 -35.12
CA SER A 250 -9.89 -8.82 -36.40
C SER A 250 -11.14 -7.96 -36.30
N ARG A 251 -11.95 -8.09 -35.24
CA ARG A 251 -13.19 -7.37 -34.98
C ARG A 251 -12.92 -5.98 -34.43
N ARG A 252 -12.72 -5.00 -35.32
CA ARG A 252 -12.45 -3.61 -34.94
C ARG A 252 -13.55 -2.98 -34.10
N ASP A 253 -14.80 -3.30 -34.38
CA ASP A 253 -15.96 -2.84 -33.63
C ASP A 253 -15.95 -3.31 -32.18
N LEU A 254 -15.58 -4.56 -31.94
CA LEU A 254 -15.47 -5.12 -30.58
C LEU A 254 -14.23 -4.57 -29.86
N ARG A 255 -13.11 -4.35 -30.57
CA ARG A 255 -11.95 -3.65 -29.99
C ARG A 255 -12.29 -2.23 -29.57
N GLU A 256 -13.04 -1.47 -30.40
CA GLU A 256 -13.49 -0.12 -30.04
C GLU A 256 -14.37 -0.13 -28.79
N LYS A 257 -15.31 -1.07 -28.71
CA LYS A 257 -16.17 -1.25 -27.54
C LYS A 257 -15.34 -1.52 -26.29
N LEU A 258 -14.40 -2.47 -26.36
CA LEU A 258 -13.54 -2.85 -25.25
C LEU A 258 -12.61 -1.70 -24.83
N TYR A 259 -12.04 -0.96 -25.78
CA TYR A 259 -11.22 0.22 -25.56
C TYR A 259 -11.98 1.31 -24.79
N LYS A 260 -13.19 1.63 -25.24
CA LYS A 260 -14.04 2.64 -24.58
C LYS A 260 -14.30 2.23 -23.12
N MET A 261 -14.72 1.00 -22.89
CA MET A 261 -14.97 0.52 -21.52
C MET A 261 -13.73 0.59 -20.63
N TYR A 262 -12.56 0.19 -21.15
CA TYR A 262 -11.31 0.22 -20.40
C TYR A 262 -10.90 1.65 -20.00
N ASN A 263 -11.08 2.62 -20.89
CA ASN A 263 -10.66 4.00 -20.69
C ASN A 263 -11.73 4.90 -20.03
N THR A 264 -12.94 4.38 -19.78
CA THR A 264 -14.02 5.12 -19.13
C THR A 264 -14.48 4.50 -17.83
N GLN A 265 -13.62 3.66 -17.21
CA GLN A 265 -13.90 3.11 -15.88
C GLN A 265 -14.11 4.25 -14.88
N CYS A 266 -15.08 4.12 -14.01
CA CYS A 266 -15.42 5.09 -12.96
C CYS A 266 -15.73 6.52 -13.44
N THR A 267 -16.07 6.71 -14.72
CA THR A 267 -16.44 8.03 -15.24
C THR A 267 -17.96 8.26 -15.23
N SER A 268 -18.73 7.22 -15.00
CA SER A 268 -20.20 7.30 -14.96
C SER A 268 -20.81 6.13 -14.18
N GLY A 269 -22.05 6.30 -13.72
CA GLY A 269 -22.82 5.28 -13.04
C GLY A 269 -22.48 5.15 -11.54
N GLU A 270 -22.71 3.96 -10.98
CA GLU A 270 -22.61 3.67 -9.56
C GLU A 270 -21.20 3.91 -8.96
N PHE A 271 -20.16 3.77 -9.77
CA PHE A 271 -18.77 3.87 -9.34
C PHE A 271 -18.07 5.17 -9.78
N SER A 272 -18.84 6.15 -10.25
CA SER A 272 -18.26 7.47 -10.62
C SER A 272 -17.98 8.35 -9.41
#